data_91f7b773b8396ad0cc5aad528b770dc2
#
_entry.id   91f7b773b8396ad0cc5aad528b770dc2
#
_cell.length_a   1.000
_cell.length_b   1.000
_cell.length_c   1.000
_cell.angle_alpha   90.00
_cell.angle_beta   90.00
_cell.angle_gamma   90.00
#
_symmetry.space_group_name_H-M   'P 1'
#
loop_
_entity.id
_entity.type
_entity.pdbx_description
1 polymer ?
#
loop_
_entity_poly.entity_id
_entity_poly.type
_entity_poly.pdbx_seq_one_letter_code
_entity_poly.pdbx_strand_id
1 'polypeptide(L)'
;MNLTPTQLEGGNLELRTQLSNLQGLLVLAMLMTESGDEEQVLRLATSSVGGLARCRPEGVYLTDRGWRWTAGSFRWEPDRRAVEEQLPGLGSLGGAVEVPGRPCGWAYPLRSLAGGVGFLIVSAEEASSPAEQFLLRVMAQQAGMALANARLHAQERATSEELAKVNSTLGATVQALRRSMEIHERLTKVAMSGEGQEGIARAVHELTGYPVAVEDRHGNLRAWAGPDRPDPYPKHGTARSEELLRRVLASGRPIRDGGRLLAVAQPRGDVLGVLVLIDPDGTAGEHELVALEHGATVLAMELARLRSLAETELRLRRDLVEDLLAGTDQESALARAQALGYDLERVHRVVVVEGRGRGDGDADRLFHAVRRAAGHTGAGSLLVSRTGTVVLLANQDLDWERLRGAVLHELGGGRVRIGVGGGCGRVGDFPRSYREAQTALRVQAGSHGTDRVTVFDELGVYRLLSRLENTAEVERFVRDWLGTLLDYDTRKQSELVRTLSVYLERGGNYNATAQALVVHRSTLKYRLQRIRELSGHDVNDPDTHFNLQLATRAWATLRALRS
;
A
#
# COMPACT_ATOMS: atom_id res chain seq x y z
N MET A 1 13.43 82.42 75.57
CA MET A 1 13.30 81.05 76.06
C MET A 1 14.54 80.32 75.62
N ASN A 2 15.57 80.32 76.55
CA ASN A 2 16.85 79.67 76.25
C ASN A 2 16.77 78.19 76.61
N LEU A 3 16.90 77.32 75.58
CA LEU A 3 17.01 75.92 75.77
C LEU A 3 18.35 75.60 76.50
N THR A 4 18.28 74.73 77.49
CA THR A 4 19.45 74.28 78.27
C THR A 4 20.36 73.39 77.40
N PRO A 5 21.72 73.36 77.59
CA PRO A 5 22.64 72.54 76.76
C PRO A 5 22.28 71.08 76.69
N THR A 6 21.66 70.52 77.75
CA THR A 6 21.19 69.14 77.83
C THR A 6 19.99 68.87 76.91
N GLN A 7 19.15 69.89 76.66
CA GLN A 7 18.00 69.79 75.76
C GLN A 7 18.46 69.87 74.28
N LEU A 8 19.49 70.60 73.98
CA LEU A 8 20.11 70.68 72.64
C LEU A 8 20.90 69.42 72.28
N GLU A 9 21.60 68.82 73.28
CA GLU A 9 22.27 67.52 73.08
C GLU A 9 21.29 66.38 72.87
N GLY A 10 20.21 66.33 73.66
CA GLY A 10 19.14 65.34 73.49
C GLY A 10 18.41 65.43 72.11
N GLY A 11 18.13 66.69 71.65
CA GLY A 11 17.54 66.89 70.34
C GLY A 11 18.46 66.52 69.18
N ASN A 12 19.77 66.75 69.35
CA ASN A 12 20.76 66.40 68.34
C ASN A 12 20.99 64.87 68.22
N LEU A 13 20.87 64.15 69.32
CA LEU A 13 20.94 62.66 69.35
C LEU A 13 19.72 62.05 68.72
N GLU A 14 18.55 62.62 69.00
CA GLU A 14 17.23 62.17 68.41
C GLU A 14 17.19 62.36 66.90
N LEU A 15 17.70 63.57 66.43
CA LEU A 15 17.80 63.85 64.98
C LEU A 15 18.74 62.91 64.26
N ARG A 16 19.91 62.60 64.87
CA ARG A 16 20.87 61.61 64.33
C ARG A 16 20.33 60.23 64.25
N THR A 17 19.57 59.83 65.25
CA THR A 17 18.89 58.50 65.24
C THR A 17 17.81 58.42 64.18
N GLN A 18 17.02 59.49 63.99
CA GLN A 18 16.02 59.56 62.91
C GLN A 18 16.68 59.55 61.51
N LEU A 19 17.79 60.29 61.30
CA LEU A 19 18.54 60.26 60.05
C LEU A 19 19.10 58.87 59.75
N SER A 20 19.65 58.19 60.76
CA SER A 20 20.16 56.84 60.62
C SER A 20 19.08 55.83 60.22
N ASN A 21 17.91 55.95 60.87
CA ASN A 21 16.76 55.08 60.57
C ASN A 21 16.20 55.32 59.14
N LEU A 22 16.15 56.56 58.66
CA LEU A 22 15.77 56.93 57.31
C LEU A 22 16.78 56.41 56.28
N GLN A 23 18.08 56.52 56.56
CA GLN A 23 19.11 55.95 55.69
C GLN A 23 19.01 54.45 55.59
N GLY A 24 18.82 53.75 56.75
CA GLY A 24 18.59 52.32 56.79
C GLY A 24 17.38 51.90 56.00
N LEU A 25 16.28 52.66 56.09
CA LEU A 25 15.06 52.37 55.36
C LEU A 25 15.22 52.60 53.85
N LEU A 26 15.99 53.60 53.42
CA LEU A 26 16.32 53.81 52.00
C LEU A 26 17.12 52.64 51.42
N VAL A 27 18.17 52.20 52.10
CA VAL A 27 18.95 51.04 51.65
C VAL A 27 18.10 49.78 51.61
N LEU A 28 17.25 49.57 52.60
CA LEU A 28 16.35 48.45 52.63
C LEU A 28 15.34 48.48 51.47
N ALA A 29 14.79 49.65 51.18
CA ALA A 29 13.87 49.86 50.03
C ALA A 29 14.56 49.56 48.69
N MET A 30 15.83 49.95 48.53
CA MET A 30 16.62 49.63 47.34
C MET A 30 16.84 48.11 47.22
N LEU A 31 17.27 47.47 48.27
CA LEU A 31 17.49 45.99 48.28
C LEU A 31 16.19 45.22 48.01
N MET A 32 15.07 45.66 48.53
CA MET A 32 13.78 45.03 48.24
C MET A 32 13.36 45.24 46.80
N THR A 33 13.59 46.42 46.22
CA THR A 33 13.22 46.75 44.84
C THR A 33 14.08 46.02 43.81
N GLU A 34 15.37 45.81 44.12
CA GLU A 34 16.28 45.02 43.28
C GLU A 34 16.03 43.50 43.38
N SER A 35 15.31 43.06 44.41
CA SER A 35 15.01 41.66 44.59
C SER A 35 13.94 41.18 43.60
N GLY A 36 14.31 40.26 42.72
CA GLY A 36 13.39 39.61 41.78
C GLY A 36 12.64 38.39 42.36
N ASP A 37 12.75 38.15 43.66
CA ASP A 37 12.17 36.99 44.35
C ASP A 37 11.29 37.41 45.55
N GLU A 38 10.06 36.98 45.52
CA GLU A 38 9.03 37.23 46.56
C GLU A 38 9.54 36.83 47.94
N GLU A 39 10.16 35.65 48.05
CA GLU A 39 10.66 35.13 49.33
C GLU A 39 11.78 35.97 49.91
N GLN A 40 12.66 36.50 49.07
CA GLN A 40 13.73 37.39 49.48
C GLN A 40 13.20 38.74 49.98
N VAL A 41 12.19 39.32 49.31
CA VAL A 41 11.49 40.53 49.76
C VAL A 41 10.86 40.32 51.12
N LEU A 42 10.17 39.21 51.32
CA LEU A 42 9.53 38.84 52.61
C LEU A 42 10.58 38.70 53.73
N ARG A 43 11.70 38.05 53.47
CA ARG A 43 12.81 37.93 54.43
C ARG A 43 13.40 39.27 54.79
N LEU A 44 13.64 40.13 53.82
CA LEU A 44 14.16 41.49 54.09
C LEU A 44 13.19 42.32 54.90
N ALA A 45 11.91 42.33 54.56
CA ALA A 45 10.88 43.06 55.30
C ALA A 45 10.77 42.56 56.73
N THR A 46 10.66 41.25 56.97
CA THR A 46 10.50 40.71 58.31
C THR A 46 11.74 40.86 59.18
N SER A 47 12.94 40.64 58.65
CA SER A 47 14.18 40.79 59.41
C SER A 47 14.47 42.24 59.83
N SER A 48 13.92 43.22 59.10
CA SER A 48 14.18 44.66 59.34
C SER A 48 13.27 45.29 60.36
N VAL A 49 12.16 44.64 60.73
CA VAL A 49 11.18 45.18 61.67
C VAL A 49 11.82 45.58 63.01
N GLY A 50 12.63 44.67 63.60
CA GLY A 50 13.29 44.91 64.88
C GLY A 50 14.37 45.98 64.89
N GLY A 51 14.91 46.36 63.71
CA GLY A 51 15.85 47.46 63.55
C GLY A 51 15.17 48.86 63.41
N LEU A 52 13.89 48.87 62.97
CA LEU A 52 13.15 50.09 62.73
C LEU A 52 12.26 50.51 63.88
N ALA A 53 11.84 49.58 64.71
CA ALA A 53 10.94 49.78 65.84
C ALA A 53 11.15 48.70 66.88
N ARG A 54 10.74 49.02 68.13
CA ARG A 54 10.79 48.03 69.27
C ARG A 54 9.65 46.98 69.14
N CYS A 55 9.54 46.41 67.90
CA CYS A 55 8.51 45.47 67.55
C CYS A 55 9.12 44.16 67.06
N ARG A 56 8.33 43.10 67.11
CA ARG A 56 8.66 41.81 66.55
C ARG A 56 7.74 41.50 65.38
N PRO A 57 8.23 41.01 64.23
CA PRO A 57 7.37 40.51 63.16
C PRO A 57 6.70 39.20 63.63
N GLU A 58 5.39 39.08 63.48
CA GLU A 58 4.63 37.89 63.78
C GLU A 58 4.25 37.11 62.55
N GLY A 59 3.91 37.84 61.42
CA GLY A 59 3.59 37.17 60.17
C GLY A 59 3.44 38.12 58.98
N VAL A 60 3.46 37.56 57.79
CA VAL A 60 3.06 38.21 56.57
C VAL A 60 1.91 37.44 55.96
N TYR A 61 0.77 38.11 55.81
CA TYR A 61 -0.43 37.61 55.17
C TYR A 61 -0.57 38.25 53.80
N LEU A 62 -0.72 37.45 52.73
CA LEU A 62 -1.00 37.91 51.37
C LEU A 62 -2.46 37.61 51.03
N THR A 63 -3.15 38.58 50.45
CA THR A 63 -4.58 38.51 50.21
C THR A 63 -4.99 37.36 49.29
N ASP A 64 -4.10 36.99 48.35
CA ASP A 64 -4.31 35.94 47.34
C ASP A 64 -3.76 34.55 47.71
N ARG A 65 -2.83 34.50 48.71
CA ARG A 65 -2.09 33.28 49.04
C ARG A 65 -2.04 32.94 50.53
N GLY A 66 -2.69 33.72 51.36
CA GLY A 66 -2.71 33.53 52.80
C GLY A 66 -1.36 33.78 53.48
N TRP A 67 -1.11 33.15 54.60
CA TRP A 67 0.10 33.28 55.35
C TRP A 67 1.35 32.76 54.63
N ARG A 68 2.31 33.65 54.33
CA ARG A 68 3.55 33.31 53.61
C ARG A 68 4.75 33.19 54.54
N TRP A 69 4.77 33.92 55.62
CA TRP A 69 5.78 33.85 56.67
C TRP A 69 5.14 34.01 58.04
N THR A 70 5.57 33.26 59.05
CA THR A 70 5.11 33.35 60.44
C THR A 70 6.28 33.17 61.41
N ALA A 71 6.31 33.94 62.51
CA ALA A 71 7.23 33.72 63.59
C ALA A 71 6.96 32.38 64.31
N GLY A 72 7.96 31.83 64.98
CA GLY A 72 7.85 30.56 65.66
C GLY A 72 6.73 30.51 66.74
N SER A 73 6.45 31.62 67.40
CA SER A 73 5.38 31.80 68.36
C SER A 73 4.00 31.93 67.76
N PHE A 74 3.90 32.21 66.44
CA PHE A 74 2.67 32.46 65.70
C PHE A 74 2.36 31.33 64.71
N ARG A 75 2.81 30.12 65.01
CA ARG A 75 2.61 28.95 64.15
C ARG A 75 1.26 28.22 64.36
N TRP A 76 0.59 28.48 65.45
CA TRP A 76 -0.68 27.81 65.76
C TRP A 76 -1.82 28.35 64.91
N GLU A 77 -2.57 27.47 64.27
CA GLU A 77 -3.60 27.83 63.29
C GLU A 77 -4.73 28.70 63.85
N PRO A 78 -5.27 28.43 65.07
CA PRO A 78 -6.27 29.30 65.67
C PRO A 78 -5.81 30.74 65.87
N ASP A 79 -4.55 30.96 66.26
CA ASP A 79 -4.00 32.30 66.47
C ASP A 79 -3.93 33.08 65.12
N ARG A 80 -3.53 32.40 64.05
CA ARG A 80 -3.50 32.97 62.72
C ARG A 80 -4.89 33.33 62.21
N ARG A 81 -5.86 32.45 62.44
CA ARG A 81 -7.27 32.68 62.04
C ARG A 81 -7.89 33.88 62.78
N ALA A 82 -7.61 33.99 64.07
CA ALA A 82 -8.11 35.10 64.90
C ALA A 82 -7.59 36.50 64.40
N VAL A 83 -6.35 36.53 63.90
CA VAL A 83 -5.79 37.75 63.28
C VAL A 83 -6.33 37.96 61.88
N GLU A 84 -6.46 36.87 61.09
CA GLU A 84 -6.94 36.94 59.71
C GLU A 84 -8.37 37.54 59.62
N GLU A 85 -9.24 37.17 60.53
CA GLU A 85 -10.62 37.65 60.60
C GLU A 85 -10.70 39.17 60.85
N GLN A 86 -9.70 39.79 61.44
CA GLN A 86 -9.60 41.24 61.69
C GLN A 86 -9.11 42.05 60.49
N LEU A 87 -8.32 41.43 59.56
CA LEU A 87 -7.62 42.13 58.46
C LEU A 87 -8.60 42.79 57.50
N PRO A 88 -9.76 42.25 57.10
CA PRO A 88 -10.66 42.87 56.14
C PRO A 88 -11.28 44.19 56.67
N GLY A 89 -11.35 44.36 57.99
CA GLY A 89 -11.87 45.58 58.63
C GLY A 89 -10.90 46.72 58.74
N LEU A 90 -9.60 46.48 58.36
CA LEU A 90 -8.54 47.48 58.49
C LEU A 90 -8.54 48.43 57.29
N GLY A 91 -8.49 49.72 57.56
CA GLY A 91 -8.39 50.78 56.55
C GLY A 91 -7.05 50.79 55.78
N SER A 92 -6.94 51.74 54.85
CA SER A 92 -5.76 51.92 54.00
C SER A 92 -4.44 52.23 54.76
N LEU A 93 -4.53 52.60 55.99
CA LEU A 93 -3.37 52.92 56.86
C LEU A 93 -3.00 51.76 57.77
N GLY A 94 -3.72 50.64 57.72
CA GLY A 94 -3.60 49.55 58.69
C GLY A 94 -4.27 49.91 60.00
N GLY A 95 -4.02 49.10 61.05
CA GLY A 95 -4.63 49.34 62.34
C GLY A 95 -4.16 48.37 63.43
N ALA A 96 -4.60 48.60 64.63
CA ALA A 96 -4.41 47.70 65.74
C ALA A 96 -5.13 46.37 65.48
N VAL A 97 -4.44 45.27 65.79
CA VAL A 97 -4.96 43.90 65.72
C VAL A 97 -4.67 43.17 67.03
N GLU A 98 -5.58 42.38 67.46
CA GLU A 98 -5.35 41.52 68.62
C GLU A 98 -4.53 40.31 68.22
N VAL A 99 -3.28 40.28 68.65
CA VAL A 99 -2.35 39.16 68.43
C VAL A 99 -2.38 38.29 69.70
N PRO A 100 -2.83 37.04 69.65
CA PRO A 100 -2.93 36.18 70.80
C PRO A 100 -1.59 36.06 71.57
N GLY A 101 -1.66 36.32 72.92
CA GLY A 101 -0.47 36.25 73.79
C GLY A 101 0.46 37.46 73.72
N ARG A 102 0.03 38.57 73.06
CA ARG A 102 0.81 39.80 72.94
C ARG A 102 -0.01 41.01 73.42
N PRO A 103 0.62 41.94 74.19
CA PRO A 103 -0.11 43.08 74.72
C PRO A 103 -0.52 44.13 73.65
N CYS A 104 0.30 44.29 72.61
CA CYS A 104 0.04 45.21 71.52
C CYS A 104 0.36 44.56 70.16
N GLY A 105 -0.61 44.56 69.22
CA GLY A 105 -0.44 44.12 67.83
C GLY A 105 -0.81 45.18 66.81
N TRP A 106 -0.20 45.22 65.67
CA TRP A 106 -0.52 46.12 64.60
C TRP A 106 -0.32 45.46 63.24
N ALA A 107 -1.25 45.62 62.27
CA ALA A 107 -1.15 45.18 60.92
C ALA A 107 -0.87 46.33 59.96
N TYR A 108 0.27 46.30 59.29
CA TYR A 108 0.66 47.30 58.26
C TYR A 108 0.29 46.79 56.85
N PRO A 109 -0.46 47.53 56.06
CA PRO A 109 -0.85 47.08 54.73
C PRO A 109 0.34 47.11 53.78
N LEU A 110 0.57 46.00 53.07
CA LEU A 110 1.46 45.87 51.95
C LEU A 110 0.71 46.27 50.69
N ARG A 111 1.06 47.40 50.12
CA ARG A 111 0.32 48.00 48.98
C ARG A 111 1.21 48.22 47.80
N SER A 112 0.63 48.01 46.60
CA SER A 112 1.24 48.36 45.33
C SER A 112 0.36 49.39 44.59
N LEU A 113 0.79 49.84 43.43
CA LEU A 113 -0.03 50.71 42.55
C LEU A 113 -1.34 50.01 42.07
N ALA A 114 -1.30 48.68 41.98
CA ALA A 114 -2.43 47.86 41.56
C ALA A 114 -3.44 47.55 42.69
N GLY A 115 -3.07 47.89 43.96
CA GLY A 115 -3.95 47.60 45.10
C GLY A 115 -3.23 47.00 46.30
N GLY A 116 -4.03 46.49 47.27
CA GLY A 116 -3.51 45.83 48.46
C GLY A 116 -2.93 44.45 48.14
N VAL A 117 -1.70 44.20 48.52
CA VAL A 117 -1.00 42.91 48.32
C VAL A 117 -1.18 42.01 49.54
N GLY A 118 -1.29 42.60 50.74
CA GLY A 118 -1.42 41.86 51.98
C GLY A 118 -1.15 42.75 53.21
N PHE A 119 -0.72 42.14 54.31
CA PHE A 119 -0.45 42.79 55.59
C PHE A 119 0.84 42.19 56.20
N LEU A 120 1.66 43.09 56.80
CA LEU A 120 2.72 42.71 57.73
C LEU A 120 2.17 42.88 59.14
N ILE A 121 2.16 41.85 59.94
CA ILE A 121 1.67 41.80 61.28
C ILE A 121 2.89 41.87 62.22
N VAL A 122 2.85 42.82 63.17
CA VAL A 122 3.90 43.00 64.18
C VAL A 122 3.27 43.06 65.57
N SER A 123 4.06 42.71 66.58
CA SER A 123 3.68 42.83 68.00
C SER A 123 4.74 43.63 68.78
N ALA A 124 4.33 44.24 69.90
CA ALA A 124 5.22 44.94 70.81
C ALA A 124 4.76 44.76 72.26
N GLU A 125 5.66 44.97 73.24
CA GLU A 125 5.35 44.94 74.68
C GLU A 125 4.65 46.25 75.11
N GLU A 126 5.00 47.35 74.42
CA GLU A 126 4.40 48.69 74.64
C GLU A 126 3.95 49.26 73.31
N ALA A 127 3.01 50.22 73.32
CA ALA A 127 2.54 50.85 72.10
C ALA A 127 3.70 51.60 71.40
N SER A 128 3.90 51.29 70.09
CA SER A 128 4.96 51.93 69.27
C SER A 128 4.73 53.43 69.15
N SER A 129 5.80 54.21 69.23
CA SER A 129 5.76 55.65 69.04
C SER A 129 5.25 56.02 67.62
N PRO A 130 4.69 57.21 67.44
CA PRO A 130 4.24 57.69 66.09
C PRO A 130 5.36 57.66 65.03
N ALA A 131 6.62 57.89 65.42
CA ALA A 131 7.79 57.81 64.54
C ALA A 131 8.08 56.35 64.11
N GLU A 132 8.05 55.40 65.02
CA GLU A 132 8.22 53.99 64.70
C GLU A 132 7.08 53.44 63.80
N GLN A 133 5.85 53.84 64.11
CA GLN A 133 4.69 53.47 63.24
C GLN A 133 4.82 54.05 61.84
N PHE A 134 5.37 55.26 61.68
CA PHE A 134 5.65 55.83 60.35
C PHE A 134 6.68 55.05 59.61
N LEU A 135 7.83 54.69 60.23
CA LEU A 135 8.90 53.92 59.60
C LEU A 135 8.40 52.55 59.16
N LEU A 136 7.65 51.81 60.00
CA LEU A 136 7.05 50.53 59.65
C LEU A 136 6.04 50.62 58.54
N ARG A 137 5.25 51.69 58.50
CA ARG A 137 4.28 51.95 57.40
C ARG A 137 5.00 52.18 56.07
N VAL A 138 6.04 52.99 56.02
CA VAL A 138 6.85 53.23 54.82
C VAL A 138 7.52 51.94 54.35
N MET A 139 8.14 51.19 55.29
CA MET A 139 8.73 49.89 54.99
C MET A 139 7.72 48.90 54.40
N ALA A 140 6.54 48.77 55.04
CA ALA A 140 5.50 47.90 54.54
C ALA A 140 4.99 48.30 53.16
N GLN A 141 4.91 49.61 52.88
CA GLN A 141 4.54 50.09 51.54
C GLN A 141 5.61 49.75 50.50
N GLN A 142 6.91 49.94 50.82
CA GLN A 142 8.01 49.57 49.95
C GLN A 142 8.02 48.03 49.71
N ALA A 143 7.82 47.23 50.75
CA ALA A 143 7.71 45.80 50.63
C ALA A 143 6.55 45.38 49.72
N GLY A 144 5.39 46.06 49.84
CA GLY A 144 4.25 45.80 48.98
C GLY A 144 4.50 46.08 47.48
N MET A 145 5.21 47.20 47.22
CA MET A 145 5.62 47.49 45.83
C MET A 145 6.66 46.52 45.29
N ALA A 146 7.64 46.14 46.12
CA ALA A 146 8.68 45.18 45.73
C ALA A 146 8.07 43.79 45.46
N LEU A 147 7.12 43.31 46.29
CA LEU A 147 6.37 42.08 46.08
C LEU A 147 5.61 42.06 44.76
N ALA A 148 4.92 43.17 44.44
CA ALA A 148 4.19 43.31 43.18
C ALA A 148 5.11 43.26 41.98
N ASN A 149 6.28 43.95 42.03
CA ASN A 149 7.29 43.90 40.97
C ASN A 149 7.89 42.49 40.80
N ALA A 150 8.26 41.85 41.90
CA ALA A 150 8.80 40.47 41.86
C ALA A 150 7.82 39.49 41.20
N ARG A 151 6.49 39.62 41.50
CA ARG A 151 5.42 38.84 40.88
C ARG A 151 5.30 39.11 39.38
N LEU A 152 5.33 40.37 38.99
CA LEU A 152 5.22 40.75 37.58
C LEU A 152 6.39 40.17 36.78
N HIS A 153 7.63 40.31 37.30
CA HIS A 153 8.80 39.75 36.65
C HIS A 153 8.80 38.24 36.59
N ALA A 154 8.30 37.53 37.61
CA ALA A 154 8.14 36.08 37.59
C ALA A 154 7.13 35.64 36.52
N GLN A 155 6.04 36.36 36.41
CA GLN A 155 4.98 36.11 35.39
C GLN A 155 5.52 36.36 33.95
N GLU A 156 6.25 37.47 33.74
CA GLU A 156 6.85 37.78 32.43
C GLU A 156 7.87 36.72 32.02
N ARG A 157 8.71 36.25 32.95
CA ARG A 157 9.65 35.15 32.67
C ARG A 157 8.94 33.85 32.28
N ALA A 158 7.94 33.44 33.06
CA ALA A 158 7.17 32.24 32.78
C ALA A 158 6.48 32.29 31.41
N THR A 159 5.87 33.45 31.09
CA THR A 159 5.22 33.65 29.76
C THR A 159 6.23 33.62 28.62
N SER A 160 7.39 34.26 28.82
CA SER A 160 8.49 34.27 27.82
C SER A 160 9.05 32.87 27.57
N GLU A 161 9.26 32.07 28.62
CA GLU A 161 9.70 30.69 28.51
C GLU A 161 8.68 29.80 27.77
N GLU A 162 7.40 29.97 28.06
CA GLU A 162 6.33 29.25 27.40
C GLU A 162 6.25 29.60 25.91
N LEU A 163 6.30 30.90 25.58
CA LEU A 163 6.33 31.39 24.19
C LEU A 163 7.56 30.85 23.43
N ALA A 164 8.74 30.84 24.05
CA ALA A 164 9.96 30.31 23.44
C ALA A 164 9.80 28.79 23.12
N LYS A 165 9.22 28.03 24.04
CA LYS A 165 8.93 26.60 23.84
C LYS A 165 7.93 26.36 22.72
N VAL A 166 6.83 27.12 22.68
CA VAL A 166 5.82 27.02 21.61
C VAL A 166 6.42 27.39 20.26
N ASN A 167 7.20 28.48 20.17
CA ASN A 167 7.86 28.89 18.94
C ASN A 167 8.87 27.86 18.43
N SER A 168 9.63 27.24 19.33
CA SER A 168 10.56 26.16 18.98
C SER A 168 9.83 24.96 18.39
N THR A 169 8.75 24.52 19.04
CA THR A 169 7.93 23.39 18.56
C THR A 169 7.26 23.70 17.22
N LEU A 170 6.72 24.90 17.07
CA LEU A 170 6.12 25.36 15.82
C LEU A 170 7.13 25.40 14.69
N GLY A 171 8.33 25.92 14.94
CA GLY A 171 9.44 25.96 13.98
C GLY A 171 9.82 24.56 13.49
N ALA A 172 9.97 23.59 14.41
CA ALA A 172 10.25 22.21 14.07
C ALA A 172 9.15 21.57 13.20
N THR A 173 7.87 21.80 13.56
CA THR A 173 6.72 21.29 12.81
C THR A 173 6.66 21.89 11.41
N VAL A 174 6.86 23.20 11.26
CA VAL A 174 6.87 23.86 9.94
C VAL A 174 8.01 23.34 9.06
N GLN A 175 9.19 23.10 9.64
CA GLN A 175 10.30 22.52 8.89
C GLN A 175 10.02 21.09 8.45
N ALA A 176 9.42 20.24 9.30
CA ALA A 176 9.03 18.88 8.95
C ALA A 176 8.01 18.87 7.81
N LEU A 177 7.00 19.75 7.89
CA LEU A 177 5.98 19.89 6.85
C LEU A 177 6.57 20.34 5.51
N ARG A 178 7.47 21.33 5.51
CA ARG A 178 8.15 21.81 4.29
C ARG A 178 8.94 20.70 3.62
N ARG A 179 9.70 19.92 4.39
CA ARG A 179 10.45 18.76 3.86
C ARG A 179 9.51 17.71 3.25
N SER A 180 8.42 17.39 3.92
CA SER A 180 7.41 16.47 3.39
C SER A 180 6.80 16.97 2.08
N MET A 181 6.51 18.26 1.97
CA MET A 181 6.01 18.87 0.74
C MET A 181 7.03 18.80 -0.40
N GLU A 182 8.32 19.08 -0.13
CA GLU A 182 9.39 18.99 -1.13
C GLU A 182 9.55 17.56 -1.66
N ILE A 183 9.54 16.57 -0.77
CA ILE A 183 9.55 15.14 -1.13
C ILE A 183 8.36 14.82 -2.03
N HIS A 184 7.16 15.23 -1.63
CA HIS A 184 5.93 14.99 -2.39
C HIS A 184 5.97 15.63 -3.78
N GLU A 185 6.37 16.90 -3.87
CA GLU A 185 6.46 17.62 -5.15
C GLU A 185 7.46 16.95 -6.10
N ARG A 186 8.64 16.59 -5.59
CA ARG A 186 9.67 15.93 -6.39
C ARG A 186 9.21 14.58 -6.93
N LEU A 187 8.62 13.75 -6.08
CA LEU A 187 8.12 12.43 -6.47
C LEU A 187 6.92 12.53 -7.42
N THR A 188 6.02 13.49 -7.22
CA THR A 188 4.91 13.74 -8.12
C THR A 188 5.40 14.16 -9.51
N LYS A 189 6.41 15.02 -9.58
CA LYS A 189 7.02 15.42 -10.86
C LYS A 189 7.60 14.22 -11.61
N VAL A 190 8.27 13.32 -10.90
CA VAL A 190 8.79 12.08 -11.50
C VAL A 190 7.66 11.15 -11.98
N ALA A 191 6.58 11.02 -11.21
CA ALA A 191 5.41 10.24 -11.64
C ALA A 191 4.79 10.79 -12.94
N MET A 192 4.79 12.11 -13.13
CA MET A 192 4.27 12.77 -14.32
C MET A 192 5.23 12.75 -15.52
N SER A 193 6.56 12.61 -15.31
CA SER A 193 7.56 12.60 -16.37
C SER A 193 7.53 11.32 -17.20
N GLY A 194 6.92 10.24 -16.70
CA GLY A 194 6.90 8.95 -17.39
C GLY A 194 8.18 8.14 -17.25
N GLU A 195 9.12 8.55 -16.39
CA GLU A 195 10.36 7.82 -16.12
C GLU A 195 10.16 6.47 -15.41
N GLY A 196 8.94 6.20 -14.98
CA GLY A 196 8.54 4.91 -14.40
C GLY A 196 9.26 4.55 -13.11
N GLN A 197 9.49 3.25 -12.92
CA GLN A 197 10.12 2.72 -11.69
C GLN A 197 11.55 3.20 -11.49
N GLU A 198 12.30 3.38 -12.57
CA GLU A 198 13.70 3.87 -12.53
C GLU A 198 13.77 5.32 -12.06
N GLY A 199 12.88 6.18 -12.56
CA GLY A 199 12.78 7.57 -12.13
C GLY A 199 12.44 7.70 -10.64
N ILE A 200 11.50 6.87 -10.16
CA ILE A 200 11.12 6.85 -8.73
C ILE A 200 12.29 6.41 -7.86
N ALA A 201 12.99 5.33 -8.23
CA ALA A 201 14.18 4.87 -7.50
C ALA A 201 15.25 5.97 -7.44
N ARG A 202 15.51 6.65 -8.56
CA ARG A 202 16.48 7.75 -8.65
C ARG A 202 16.08 8.93 -7.78
N ALA A 203 14.82 9.35 -7.82
CA ALA A 203 14.34 10.45 -7.00
C ALA A 203 14.46 10.18 -5.50
N VAL A 204 14.12 8.96 -5.05
CA VAL A 204 14.28 8.58 -3.64
C VAL A 204 15.76 8.51 -3.26
N HIS A 205 16.63 8.01 -4.15
CA HIS A 205 18.07 8.02 -3.95
C HIS A 205 18.62 9.45 -3.80
N GLU A 206 18.24 10.38 -4.68
CA GLU A 206 18.65 11.78 -4.63
C GLU A 206 18.16 12.50 -3.36
N LEU A 207 16.96 12.14 -2.87
CA LEU A 207 16.39 12.72 -1.65
C LEU A 207 17.04 12.19 -0.37
N THR A 208 17.48 10.93 -0.37
CA THR A 208 17.95 10.24 0.84
C THR A 208 19.46 10.04 0.88
N GLY A 209 20.13 10.04 -0.28
CA GLY A 209 21.55 9.69 -0.40
C GLY A 209 21.86 8.19 -0.33
N TYR A 210 20.88 7.35 -0.02
CA TYR A 210 21.06 5.90 0.10
C TYR A 210 20.77 5.18 -1.23
N PRO A 211 21.40 4.02 -1.50
CA PRO A 211 21.02 3.19 -2.64
C PRO A 211 19.57 2.69 -2.50
N VAL A 212 18.83 2.72 -3.59
CA VAL A 212 17.42 2.37 -3.63
C VAL A 212 17.15 1.30 -4.68
N ALA A 213 16.40 0.26 -4.30
CA ALA A 213 15.92 -0.79 -5.17
C ALA A 213 14.40 -0.77 -5.27
N VAL A 214 13.88 -1.01 -6.47
CA VAL A 214 12.48 -1.39 -6.70
C VAL A 214 12.43 -2.88 -6.97
N GLU A 215 11.69 -3.60 -6.18
CA GLU A 215 11.48 -5.05 -6.31
C GLU A 215 10.03 -5.36 -6.69
N ASP A 216 9.82 -6.46 -7.40
CA ASP A 216 8.47 -7.02 -7.51
C ASP A 216 8.08 -7.77 -6.22
N ARG A 217 6.81 -8.22 -6.14
CA ARG A 217 6.31 -8.97 -4.98
C ARG A 217 7.07 -10.27 -4.68
N HIS A 218 7.90 -10.74 -5.60
CA HIS A 218 8.71 -11.96 -5.47
C HIS A 218 10.19 -11.65 -5.16
N GLY A 219 10.55 -10.38 -4.91
CA GLY A 219 11.90 -9.95 -4.61
C GLY A 219 12.83 -9.88 -5.82
N ASN A 220 12.29 -9.86 -7.05
CA ASN A 220 13.12 -9.63 -8.23
C ASN A 220 13.35 -8.13 -8.42
N LEU A 221 14.61 -7.74 -8.63
CA LEU A 221 14.99 -6.37 -8.90
C LEU A 221 14.37 -5.90 -10.23
N ARG A 222 13.68 -4.76 -10.18
CA ARG A 222 13.06 -4.09 -11.33
C ARG A 222 13.78 -2.79 -11.70
N ALA A 223 14.22 -2.03 -10.69
CA ALA A 223 15.02 -0.82 -10.88
C ALA A 223 16.01 -0.66 -9.73
N TRP A 224 17.11 0.03 -10.01
CA TRP A 224 18.15 0.35 -9.04
C TRP A 224 18.64 1.79 -9.26
N ALA A 225 18.83 2.52 -8.15
CA ALA A 225 19.48 3.82 -8.14
C ALA A 225 20.52 3.88 -7.01
N GLY A 226 21.69 4.39 -7.32
CA GLY A 226 22.82 4.50 -6.39
C GLY A 226 24.03 3.69 -6.83
N PRO A 227 25.15 3.82 -6.11
CA PRO A 227 26.37 3.06 -6.34
C PRO A 227 26.19 1.59 -6.00
N ASP A 228 27.20 0.77 -6.36
CA ASP A 228 27.40 -0.61 -5.92
C ASP A 228 26.18 -1.54 -6.09
N ARG A 229 25.57 -1.52 -7.27
CA ARG A 229 24.48 -2.47 -7.57
C ARG A 229 25.00 -3.91 -7.42
N PRO A 230 24.37 -4.72 -6.53
CA PRO A 230 24.76 -6.11 -6.36
C PRO A 230 24.48 -6.96 -7.62
N ASP A 231 25.45 -7.78 -8.03
CA ASP A 231 25.28 -8.75 -9.10
C ASP A 231 25.92 -10.10 -8.67
N PRO A 232 25.14 -11.16 -8.42
CA PRO A 232 23.68 -11.22 -8.49
C PRO A 232 22.98 -10.45 -7.36
N TYR A 233 21.79 -9.89 -7.67
CA TYR A 233 20.96 -9.23 -6.66
C TYR A 233 20.47 -10.25 -5.61
N PRO A 234 20.67 -10.00 -4.31
CA PRO A 234 20.32 -10.96 -3.26
C PRO A 234 18.81 -11.17 -3.19
N LYS A 235 18.38 -12.43 -3.33
CA LYS A 235 16.99 -12.85 -3.20
C LYS A 235 16.76 -13.57 -1.88
N HIS A 236 15.70 -13.21 -1.20
CA HIS A 236 15.21 -13.98 -0.06
C HIS A 236 14.40 -15.18 -0.54
N GLY A 237 14.42 -16.29 0.23
CA GLY A 237 13.52 -17.41 -0.03
C GLY A 237 12.04 -16.97 0.07
N THR A 238 11.17 -17.60 -0.71
CA THR A 238 9.75 -17.24 -0.85
C THR A 238 9.03 -17.07 0.50
N ALA A 239 9.25 -17.99 1.44
CA ALA A 239 8.64 -17.93 2.77
C ALA A 239 9.07 -16.70 3.58
N ARG A 240 10.35 -16.30 3.51
CA ARG A 240 10.85 -15.10 4.20
C ARG A 240 10.30 -13.82 3.56
N SER A 241 10.21 -13.78 2.24
CA SER A 241 9.63 -12.65 1.51
C SER A 241 8.16 -12.45 1.86
N GLU A 242 7.37 -13.51 1.92
CA GLU A 242 5.96 -13.46 2.33
C GLU A 242 5.78 -13.00 3.78
N GLU A 243 6.65 -13.45 4.68
CA GLU A 243 6.64 -13.01 6.08
C GLU A 243 6.98 -11.52 6.21
N LEU A 244 7.99 -11.04 5.50
CA LEU A 244 8.35 -9.63 5.46
C LEU A 244 7.20 -8.77 4.93
N LEU A 245 6.58 -9.18 3.82
CA LEU A 245 5.42 -8.48 3.26
C LEU A 245 4.26 -8.40 4.26
N ARG A 246 3.93 -9.51 4.95
CA ARG A 246 2.89 -9.50 5.99
C ARG A 246 3.21 -8.53 7.14
N ARG A 247 4.46 -8.46 7.58
CA ARG A 247 4.90 -7.53 8.63
C ARG A 247 4.78 -6.07 8.19
N VAL A 248 5.24 -5.71 6.97
CA VAL A 248 5.10 -4.35 6.43
C VAL A 248 3.63 -3.97 6.32
N LEU A 249 2.78 -4.87 5.81
CA LEU A 249 1.34 -4.64 5.67
C LEU A 249 0.65 -4.44 7.03
N ALA A 250 1.03 -5.22 8.04
CA ALA A 250 0.47 -5.10 9.38
C ALA A 250 0.89 -3.79 10.08
N SER A 251 2.10 -3.29 9.82
CA SER A 251 2.61 -2.05 10.41
C SER A 251 2.02 -0.79 9.77
N GLY A 252 1.64 -0.85 8.48
CA GLY A 252 1.24 0.30 7.68
C GLY A 252 2.34 1.36 7.47
N ARG A 253 3.59 1.05 7.86
CA ARG A 253 4.75 1.93 7.77
C ARG A 253 5.96 1.14 7.28
N PRO A 254 7.01 1.82 6.75
CA PRO A 254 8.25 1.16 6.40
C PRO A 254 8.83 0.39 7.58
N ILE A 255 9.36 -0.79 7.34
CA ILE A 255 10.02 -1.61 8.36
C ILE A 255 11.50 -1.79 8.03
N ARG A 256 12.29 -1.97 9.08
CA ARG A 256 13.70 -2.34 8.98
C ARG A 256 13.85 -3.86 9.08
N ASP A 257 14.57 -4.46 8.12
CA ASP A 257 14.99 -5.85 8.15
C ASP A 257 16.48 -5.94 7.78
N GLY A 258 17.31 -6.18 8.79
CA GLY A 258 18.77 -6.09 8.63
C GLY A 258 19.20 -4.70 8.17
N GLY A 259 20.09 -4.65 7.19
CA GLY A 259 20.56 -3.40 6.55
C GLY A 259 19.63 -2.84 5.48
N ARG A 260 18.32 -3.07 5.55
CA ARG A 260 17.35 -2.66 4.53
C ARG A 260 16.11 -2.04 5.19
N LEU A 261 15.61 -0.96 4.62
CA LEU A 261 14.30 -0.39 4.92
C LEU A 261 13.35 -0.70 3.77
N LEU A 262 12.19 -1.26 4.08
CA LEU A 262 11.22 -1.72 3.08
C LEU A 262 9.89 -0.99 3.24
N ALA A 263 9.37 -0.49 2.13
CA ALA A 263 8.02 0.04 2.01
C ALA A 263 7.28 -0.65 0.86
N VAL A 264 6.01 -0.99 1.07
CA VAL A 264 5.22 -1.75 0.11
C VAL A 264 4.40 -0.81 -0.77
N ALA A 265 4.48 -1.01 -2.07
CA ALA A 265 3.63 -0.37 -3.06
C ALA A 265 2.32 -1.17 -3.19
N GLN A 266 1.26 -0.71 -2.49
CA GLN A 266 -0.01 -1.41 -2.36
C GLN A 266 -1.20 -0.51 -2.72
N PRO A 267 -1.63 -0.45 -3.97
CA PRO A 267 -2.90 0.17 -4.32
C PRO A 267 -4.06 -0.81 -4.06
N ARG A 268 -5.04 -0.42 -3.25
CA ARG A 268 -6.30 -1.18 -3.03
C ARG A 268 -6.15 -2.64 -2.54
N GLY A 269 -5.14 -2.93 -1.73
CA GLY A 269 -5.01 -4.25 -1.08
C GLY A 269 -4.02 -5.22 -1.75
N ASP A 270 -3.72 -5.08 -3.04
CA ASP A 270 -2.75 -5.93 -3.74
C ASP A 270 -1.34 -5.35 -3.67
N VAL A 271 -0.36 -6.15 -3.26
CA VAL A 271 1.06 -5.77 -3.31
C VAL A 271 1.55 -5.90 -4.74
N LEU A 272 1.89 -4.77 -5.36
CA LEU A 272 2.43 -4.72 -6.72
C LEU A 272 3.95 -4.67 -6.76
N GLY A 273 4.59 -4.13 -5.72
CA GLY A 273 6.03 -4.02 -5.61
C GLY A 273 6.48 -3.58 -4.23
N VAL A 274 7.78 -3.52 -4.05
CA VAL A 274 8.44 -3.09 -2.81
C VAL A 274 9.51 -2.07 -3.16
N LEU A 275 9.51 -0.95 -2.45
CA LEU A 275 10.60 0.02 -2.50
C LEU A 275 11.53 -0.25 -1.33
N VAL A 276 12.80 -0.40 -1.62
CA VAL A 276 13.82 -0.80 -0.63
C VAL A 276 14.92 0.24 -0.62
N LEU A 277 15.26 0.74 0.56
CA LEU A 277 16.42 1.57 0.81
C LEU A 277 17.49 0.72 1.50
N ILE A 278 18.71 0.77 1.00
CA ILE A 278 19.84 -0.02 1.51
C ILE A 278 20.60 0.82 2.54
N ASP A 279 20.55 0.41 3.80
CA ASP A 279 21.12 1.09 4.95
C ASP A 279 21.83 0.07 5.87
N PRO A 280 23.02 -0.40 5.50
CA PRO A 280 23.73 -1.44 6.25
C PRO A 280 24.14 -0.96 7.65
N ASP A 281 24.41 0.34 7.81
CA ASP A 281 24.90 0.94 9.06
C ASP A 281 23.78 1.34 10.02
N GLY A 282 22.52 1.27 9.58
CA GLY A 282 21.36 1.59 10.41
C GLY A 282 21.17 3.07 10.72
N THR A 283 21.72 3.96 9.88
CA THR A 283 21.78 5.41 10.09
C THR A 283 20.59 6.18 9.51
N ALA A 284 19.78 5.56 8.67
CA ALA A 284 18.58 6.18 8.09
C ALA A 284 17.58 6.54 9.20
N GLY A 285 17.16 7.82 9.23
CA GLY A 285 16.29 8.41 10.22
C GLY A 285 14.85 8.63 9.73
N GLU A 286 14.17 9.57 10.36
CA GLU A 286 12.76 9.87 10.05
C GLU A 286 12.59 10.48 8.65
N HIS A 287 13.57 11.25 8.18
CA HIS A 287 13.53 11.85 6.84
C HIS A 287 13.53 10.78 5.74
N GLU A 288 14.38 9.76 5.84
CA GLU A 288 14.51 8.66 4.91
C GLU A 288 13.25 7.77 4.94
N LEU A 289 12.69 7.56 6.13
CA LEU A 289 11.41 6.84 6.29
C LEU A 289 10.27 7.54 5.57
N VAL A 290 10.14 8.86 5.73
CA VAL A 290 9.12 9.67 5.04
C VAL A 290 9.32 9.64 3.52
N ALA A 291 10.56 9.80 3.04
CA ALA A 291 10.86 9.73 1.62
C ALA A 291 10.53 8.35 1.02
N LEU A 292 10.83 7.27 1.75
CA LEU A 292 10.54 5.90 1.35
C LEU A 292 9.02 5.63 1.32
N GLU A 293 8.27 6.13 2.29
CA GLU A 293 6.81 5.99 2.37
C GLU A 293 6.10 6.72 1.21
N HIS A 294 6.49 7.98 0.96
CA HIS A 294 5.98 8.74 -0.18
C HIS A 294 6.40 8.10 -1.51
N GLY A 295 7.65 7.65 -1.63
CA GLY A 295 8.15 6.93 -2.80
C GLY A 295 7.37 5.66 -3.08
N ALA A 296 7.06 4.86 -2.05
CA ALA A 296 6.23 3.65 -2.18
C ALA A 296 4.80 3.97 -2.61
N THR A 297 4.23 5.09 -2.14
CA THR A 297 2.90 5.55 -2.56
C THR A 297 2.88 5.92 -4.04
N VAL A 298 3.88 6.67 -4.51
CA VAL A 298 4.01 7.04 -5.93
C VAL A 298 4.29 5.80 -6.79
N LEU A 299 5.14 4.89 -6.32
CA LEU A 299 5.38 3.61 -6.97
C LEU A 299 4.10 2.78 -7.10
N ALA A 300 3.27 2.76 -6.06
CA ALA A 300 1.98 2.07 -6.08
C ALA A 300 1.04 2.62 -7.17
N MET A 301 0.98 3.94 -7.32
CA MET A 301 0.19 4.58 -8.38
C MET A 301 0.73 4.24 -9.77
N GLU A 302 2.05 4.28 -9.97
CA GLU A 302 2.67 3.95 -11.26
C GLU A 302 2.47 2.48 -11.64
N LEU A 303 2.68 1.55 -10.71
CA LEU A 303 2.46 0.12 -10.94
C LEU A 303 0.98 -0.19 -11.20
N ALA A 304 0.05 0.48 -10.51
CA ALA A 304 -1.38 0.35 -10.78
C ALA A 304 -1.74 0.87 -12.17
N ARG A 305 -1.16 2.00 -12.60
CA ARG A 305 -1.33 2.55 -13.93
C ARG A 305 -0.83 1.60 -15.01
N LEU A 306 0.38 1.06 -14.85
CA LEU A 306 0.97 0.08 -15.77
C LEU A 306 0.13 -1.19 -15.85
N ARG A 307 -0.35 -1.70 -14.72
CA ARG A 307 -1.24 -2.86 -14.67
C ARG A 307 -2.56 -2.59 -15.40
N SER A 308 -3.19 -1.44 -15.14
CA SER A 308 -4.44 -1.05 -15.81
C SER A 308 -4.27 -0.91 -17.33
N LEU A 309 -3.15 -0.34 -17.80
CA LEU A 309 -2.84 -0.27 -19.22
C LEU A 309 -2.69 -1.66 -19.83
N ALA A 310 -1.93 -2.56 -19.17
CA ALA A 310 -1.75 -3.93 -19.64
C ALA A 310 -3.08 -4.72 -19.66
N GLU A 311 -3.92 -4.57 -18.64
CA GLU A 311 -5.26 -5.19 -18.60
C GLU A 311 -6.18 -4.65 -19.70
N THR A 312 -6.12 -3.34 -19.97
CA THR A 312 -6.89 -2.71 -21.05
C THR A 312 -6.42 -3.18 -22.41
N GLU A 313 -5.12 -3.26 -22.63
CA GLU A 313 -4.55 -3.78 -23.88
C GLU A 313 -4.95 -5.25 -24.13
N LEU A 314 -4.88 -6.09 -23.08
CA LEU A 314 -5.32 -7.48 -23.19
C LEU A 314 -6.82 -7.59 -23.50
N ARG A 315 -7.65 -6.72 -22.94
CA ARG A 315 -9.08 -6.66 -23.26
C ARG A 315 -9.31 -6.26 -24.71
N LEU A 316 -8.67 -5.19 -25.17
CA LEU A 316 -8.81 -4.73 -26.57
C LEU A 316 -8.35 -5.79 -27.58
N ARG A 317 -7.28 -6.53 -27.29
CA ARG A 317 -6.83 -7.66 -28.11
C ARG A 317 -7.85 -8.79 -28.14
N ARG A 318 -8.42 -9.12 -26.98
CA ARG A 318 -9.47 -10.13 -26.88
C ARG A 318 -10.72 -9.73 -27.67
N ASP A 319 -11.19 -8.49 -27.49
CA ASP A 319 -12.39 -7.98 -28.15
C ASP A 319 -12.19 -7.98 -29.69
N LEU A 320 -10.99 -7.59 -30.17
CA LEU A 320 -10.67 -7.67 -31.59
C LEU A 320 -10.75 -9.10 -32.13
N VAL A 321 -10.19 -10.09 -31.40
CA VAL A 321 -10.25 -11.50 -31.85
C VAL A 321 -11.69 -12.00 -31.85
N GLU A 322 -12.48 -11.71 -30.82
CA GLU A 322 -13.90 -12.13 -30.75
C GLU A 322 -14.71 -11.55 -31.92
N ASP A 323 -14.51 -10.26 -32.23
CA ASP A 323 -15.20 -9.61 -33.35
C ASP A 323 -14.78 -10.19 -34.70
N LEU A 324 -13.48 -10.45 -34.92
CA LEU A 324 -12.99 -11.12 -36.11
C LEU A 324 -13.61 -12.51 -36.30
N LEU A 325 -13.73 -13.28 -35.22
CA LEU A 325 -14.33 -14.63 -35.26
C LEU A 325 -15.85 -14.61 -35.46
N ALA A 326 -16.53 -13.56 -34.98
CA ALA A 326 -17.98 -13.38 -35.15
C ALA A 326 -18.35 -12.82 -36.54
N GLY A 327 -17.42 -12.11 -37.17
CA GLY A 327 -17.63 -11.32 -38.39
C GLY A 327 -17.92 -9.87 -38.04
N THR A 328 -17.04 -9.00 -38.49
CA THR A 328 -17.12 -7.54 -38.24
C THR A 328 -16.81 -6.77 -39.51
N ASP A 329 -17.08 -5.47 -39.48
CA ASP A 329 -16.71 -4.56 -40.55
C ASP A 329 -15.18 -4.51 -40.75
N GLN A 330 -14.78 -4.57 -42.00
CA GLN A 330 -13.36 -4.65 -42.41
C GLN A 330 -12.58 -3.41 -42.02
N GLU A 331 -13.13 -2.21 -42.23
CA GLU A 331 -12.45 -0.94 -41.96
C GLU A 331 -12.19 -0.76 -40.46
N SER A 332 -13.23 -1.01 -39.64
CA SER A 332 -13.12 -0.96 -38.17
C SER A 332 -12.11 -1.98 -37.62
N ALA A 333 -12.11 -3.20 -38.14
CA ALA A 333 -11.18 -4.24 -37.70
C ALA A 333 -9.72 -3.90 -38.04
N LEU A 334 -9.45 -3.41 -39.27
CA LEU A 334 -8.11 -2.99 -39.68
C LEU A 334 -7.59 -1.82 -38.85
N ALA A 335 -8.42 -0.79 -38.61
CA ALA A 335 -8.04 0.34 -37.78
C ALA A 335 -7.68 -0.07 -36.35
N ARG A 336 -8.48 -0.95 -35.72
CA ARG A 336 -8.21 -1.47 -34.37
C ARG A 336 -6.98 -2.36 -34.31
N ALA A 337 -6.78 -3.21 -35.33
CA ALA A 337 -5.59 -4.05 -35.41
C ALA A 337 -4.33 -3.20 -35.53
N GLN A 338 -4.34 -2.18 -36.38
CA GLN A 338 -3.23 -1.26 -36.58
C GLN A 338 -2.92 -0.48 -35.28
N ALA A 339 -3.95 -0.02 -34.55
CA ALA A 339 -3.78 0.66 -33.26
C ALA A 339 -3.14 -0.26 -32.20
N LEU A 340 -3.35 -1.58 -32.29
CA LEU A 340 -2.74 -2.60 -31.44
C LEU A 340 -1.40 -3.14 -31.97
N GLY A 341 -0.91 -2.62 -33.08
CA GLY A 341 0.37 -3.03 -33.70
C GLY A 341 0.29 -4.34 -34.49
N TYR A 342 -0.90 -4.75 -34.95
CA TYR A 342 -1.11 -5.95 -35.76
C TYR A 342 -1.38 -5.61 -37.21
N ASP A 343 -0.73 -6.38 -38.09
CA ASP A 343 -0.93 -6.29 -39.54
C ASP A 343 -1.87 -7.42 -40.00
N LEU A 344 -3.15 -7.11 -40.17
CA LEU A 344 -4.15 -8.06 -40.71
C LEU A 344 -4.19 -8.13 -42.25
N GLU A 345 -3.39 -7.38 -42.96
CA GLU A 345 -3.29 -7.46 -44.43
C GLU A 345 -2.50 -8.69 -44.88
N ARG A 346 -1.66 -9.23 -44.00
CA ARG A 346 -1.00 -10.52 -44.23
C ARG A 346 -1.99 -11.67 -44.11
N VAL A 347 -1.68 -12.75 -44.82
CA VAL A 347 -2.51 -13.96 -44.71
C VAL A 347 -2.31 -14.61 -43.32
N HIS A 348 -3.40 -14.74 -42.60
CA HIS A 348 -3.45 -15.40 -41.31
C HIS A 348 -4.23 -16.71 -41.39
N ARG A 349 -4.10 -17.54 -40.35
CA ARG A 349 -4.93 -18.71 -40.13
C ARG A 349 -5.49 -18.68 -38.71
N VAL A 350 -6.72 -19.13 -38.55
CA VAL A 350 -7.27 -19.37 -37.22
C VAL A 350 -6.84 -20.75 -36.75
N VAL A 351 -6.27 -20.80 -35.57
CA VAL A 351 -5.78 -22.03 -34.94
C VAL A 351 -6.57 -22.24 -33.64
N VAL A 352 -7.15 -23.41 -33.48
CA VAL A 352 -7.86 -23.81 -32.25
C VAL A 352 -7.04 -24.87 -31.54
N VAL A 353 -6.65 -24.57 -30.31
CA VAL A 353 -5.85 -25.43 -29.46
C VAL A 353 -6.72 -25.99 -28.34
N GLU A 354 -6.79 -27.30 -28.21
CA GLU A 354 -7.39 -28.02 -27.10
C GLU A 354 -6.31 -28.78 -26.34
N GLY A 355 -6.33 -28.68 -25.02
CA GLY A 355 -5.36 -29.36 -24.18
C GLY A 355 -5.92 -29.77 -22.84
N ARG A 356 -5.42 -30.91 -22.31
CA ARG A 356 -5.67 -31.34 -20.94
C ARG A 356 -4.34 -31.56 -20.24
N GLY A 357 -4.06 -30.76 -19.23
CA GLY A 357 -2.91 -30.90 -18.34
C GLY A 357 -3.14 -31.96 -17.26
N ARG A 358 -2.17 -32.15 -16.37
CA ARG A 358 -2.22 -33.11 -15.25
C ARG A 358 -2.82 -32.53 -13.94
N GLY A 359 -3.73 -31.51 -13.97
CA GLY A 359 -4.25 -30.92 -12.72
C GLY A 359 -5.49 -30.06 -12.89
N ASP A 360 -6.13 -29.70 -11.77
CA ASP A 360 -7.25 -28.76 -11.68
C ASP A 360 -6.84 -27.35 -12.12
N GLY A 361 -7.69 -26.64 -12.91
CA GLY A 361 -7.41 -25.29 -13.43
C GLY A 361 -7.01 -25.27 -14.91
N ASP A 362 -7.51 -26.17 -15.72
CA ASP A 362 -7.04 -26.50 -17.08
C ASP A 362 -7.11 -25.32 -18.08
N ALA A 363 -8.15 -24.47 -18.03
CA ALA A 363 -8.37 -23.44 -19.06
C ALA A 363 -7.34 -22.29 -19.00
N ASP A 364 -7.06 -21.76 -17.81
CA ASP A 364 -6.10 -20.66 -17.63
C ASP A 364 -4.67 -21.13 -17.88
N ARG A 365 -4.35 -22.36 -17.44
CA ARG A 365 -3.04 -22.95 -17.69
C ARG A 365 -2.80 -23.18 -19.18
N LEU A 366 -3.81 -23.65 -19.91
CA LEU A 366 -3.73 -23.82 -21.36
C LEU A 366 -3.54 -22.45 -22.04
N PHE A 367 -4.31 -21.44 -21.66
CA PHE A 367 -4.17 -20.10 -22.21
C PHE A 367 -2.77 -19.55 -22.03
N HIS A 368 -2.21 -19.64 -20.82
CA HIS A 368 -0.86 -19.18 -20.54
C HIS A 368 0.21 -19.97 -21.29
N ALA A 369 0.04 -21.29 -21.41
CA ALA A 369 0.95 -22.15 -22.16
C ALA A 369 0.95 -21.79 -23.65
N VAL A 370 -0.23 -21.66 -24.27
CA VAL A 370 -0.36 -21.24 -25.68
C VAL A 370 0.23 -19.85 -25.90
N ARG A 371 -0.02 -18.90 -25.00
CA ARG A 371 0.54 -17.55 -25.10
C ARG A 371 2.06 -17.53 -25.08
N ARG A 372 2.70 -18.29 -24.18
CA ARG A 372 4.17 -18.39 -24.12
C ARG A 372 4.73 -19.10 -25.35
N ALA A 373 4.12 -20.24 -25.72
CA ALA A 373 4.51 -20.99 -26.89
C ALA A 373 4.40 -20.16 -28.18
N ALA A 374 3.31 -19.40 -28.35
CA ALA A 374 3.11 -18.48 -29.49
C ALA A 374 4.20 -17.39 -29.53
N GLY A 375 4.59 -16.84 -28.39
CA GLY A 375 5.70 -15.89 -28.29
C GLY A 375 7.05 -16.50 -28.71
N HIS A 376 7.37 -17.71 -28.28
CA HIS A 376 8.63 -18.38 -28.62
C HIS A 376 8.69 -18.89 -30.08
N THR A 377 7.54 -19.19 -30.67
CA THR A 377 7.47 -19.69 -32.06
C THR A 377 7.20 -18.58 -33.09
N GLY A 378 6.95 -17.35 -32.66
CA GLY A 378 6.58 -16.26 -33.56
C GLY A 378 5.18 -16.38 -34.14
N ALA A 379 4.30 -17.17 -33.53
CA ALA A 379 2.96 -17.44 -34.02
C ALA A 379 2.00 -16.24 -33.94
N GLY A 380 2.37 -15.20 -33.21
CA GLY A 380 1.54 -14.02 -32.95
C GLY A 380 1.04 -13.97 -31.51
N SER A 381 0.36 -12.87 -31.17
CA SER A 381 -0.14 -12.64 -29.80
C SER A 381 -1.64 -12.33 -29.72
N LEU A 382 -2.38 -12.48 -30.84
CA LEU A 382 -3.82 -12.37 -30.87
C LEU A 382 -4.43 -13.72 -30.53
N LEU A 383 -4.86 -13.87 -29.26
CA LEU A 383 -5.43 -15.13 -28.77
C LEU A 383 -6.55 -14.85 -27.76
N VAL A 384 -7.49 -15.77 -27.71
CA VAL A 384 -8.65 -15.75 -26.80
C VAL A 384 -8.95 -17.14 -26.27
N SER A 385 -9.39 -17.21 -25.01
CA SER A 385 -9.91 -18.46 -24.43
C SER A 385 -11.40 -18.57 -24.72
N ARG A 386 -11.85 -19.71 -25.27
CA ARG A 386 -13.24 -19.97 -25.63
C ARG A 386 -13.63 -21.40 -25.29
N THR A 387 -14.58 -21.58 -24.39
CA THR A 387 -15.21 -22.88 -24.08
C THR A 387 -14.20 -24.03 -23.91
N GLY A 388 -13.17 -23.82 -23.07
CA GLY A 388 -12.14 -24.85 -22.80
C GLY A 388 -11.08 -25.02 -23.90
N THR A 389 -11.11 -24.18 -24.93
CA THR A 389 -10.10 -24.13 -26.00
C THR A 389 -9.44 -22.75 -26.05
N VAL A 390 -8.28 -22.67 -26.67
CA VAL A 390 -7.62 -21.40 -26.98
C VAL A 390 -7.61 -21.20 -28.49
N VAL A 391 -8.11 -20.06 -28.92
CA VAL A 391 -8.09 -19.64 -30.32
C VAL A 391 -6.96 -18.64 -30.53
N LEU A 392 -6.11 -18.90 -31.51
CA LEU A 392 -4.97 -18.08 -31.88
C LEU A 392 -5.09 -17.65 -33.35
N LEU A 393 -4.86 -16.38 -33.65
CA LEU A 393 -4.68 -15.90 -35.01
C LEU A 393 -3.18 -15.91 -35.31
N ALA A 394 -2.77 -16.85 -36.15
CA ALA A 394 -1.37 -17.11 -36.46
C ALA A 394 -1.02 -16.74 -37.90
N ASN A 395 0.25 -16.44 -38.14
CA ASN A 395 0.77 -16.26 -39.51
C ASN A 395 0.69 -17.56 -40.30
N GLN A 396 0.49 -17.47 -41.61
CA GLN A 396 0.28 -18.64 -42.48
C GLN A 396 1.44 -19.64 -42.50
N ASP A 397 2.69 -19.15 -42.43
CA ASP A 397 3.90 -19.95 -42.64
C ASP A 397 4.51 -20.51 -41.37
N LEU A 398 3.67 -20.90 -40.42
CA LEU A 398 4.12 -21.42 -39.14
C LEU A 398 4.28 -22.95 -39.15
N ASP A 399 5.30 -23.47 -38.50
CA ASP A 399 5.44 -24.88 -38.19
C ASP A 399 4.49 -25.25 -37.01
N TRP A 400 3.35 -25.85 -37.38
CA TRP A 400 2.28 -26.20 -36.44
C TRP A 400 2.70 -27.28 -35.44
N GLU A 401 3.53 -28.26 -35.84
CA GLU A 401 4.03 -29.28 -34.94
C GLU A 401 5.02 -28.71 -33.91
N ARG A 402 5.82 -27.74 -34.33
CA ARG A 402 6.71 -26.99 -33.42
C ARG A 402 5.87 -26.20 -32.40
N LEU A 403 4.79 -25.54 -32.83
CA LEU A 403 3.85 -24.86 -31.91
C LEU A 403 3.28 -25.86 -30.91
N ARG A 404 2.79 -27.01 -31.38
CA ARG A 404 2.24 -28.05 -30.51
C ARG A 404 3.26 -28.56 -29.49
N GLY A 405 4.48 -28.83 -29.94
CA GLY A 405 5.59 -29.24 -29.07
C GLY A 405 5.90 -28.19 -28.00
N ALA A 406 5.93 -26.90 -28.36
CA ALA A 406 6.12 -25.81 -27.42
C ALA A 406 4.98 -25.71 -26.39
N VAL A 407 3.70 -25.86 -26.81
CA VAL A 407 2.56 -25.86 -25.89
C VAL A 407 2.64 -27.04 -24.90
N LEU A 408 3.02 -28.25 -25.38
CA LEU A 408 3.21 -29.43 -24.54
C LEU A 408 4.32 -29.23 -23.52
N HIS A 409 5.41 -28.60 -23.91
CA HIS A 409 6.53 -28.28 -23.03
C HIS A 409 6.08 -27.33 -21.91
N GLU A 410 5.36 -26.26 -22.26
CA GLU A 410 4.84 -25.27 -21.32
C GLU A 410 3.79 -25.83 -20.33
N LEU A 411 3.02 -26.85 -20.76
CA LEU A 411 2.06 -27.56 -19.90
C LEU A 411 2.73 -28.58 -18.96
N GLY A 412 3.99 -28.91 -19.18
CA GLY A 412 4.68 -29.99 -18.45
C GLY A 412 4.22 -31.39 -18.85
N GLY A 413 3.70 -31.57 -20.07
CA GLY A 413 3.15 -32.80 -20.60
C GLY A 413 1.61 -32.82 -20.66
N GLY A 414 1.02 -33.94 -21.00
CA GLY A 414 -0.43 -34.08 -21.18
C GLY A 414 -0.81 -34.34 -22.63
N ARG A 415 -2.01 -33.89 -23.03
CA ARG A 415 -2.52 -34.04 -24.40
C ARG A 415 -2.80 -32.67 -25.00
N VAL A 416 -2.30 -32.42 -26.20
CA VAL A 416 -2.57 -31.18 -26.96
C VAL A 416 -2.95 -31.56 -28.37
N ARG A 417 -4.11 -31.09 -28.79
CA ARG A 417 -4.63 -31.19 -30.16
C ARG A 417 -4.73 -29.79 -30.78
N ILE A 418 -4.41 -29.68 -32.05
CA ILE A 418 -4.45 -28.41 -32.75
C ILE A 418 -5.24 -28.62 -34.06
N GLY A 419 -6.27 -27.78 -34.26
CA GLY A 419 -6.95 -27.63 -35.53
C GLY A 419 -6.58 -26.30 -36.19
N VAL A 420 -6.17 -26.35 -37.47
CA VAL A 420 -5.77 -25.17 -38.25
C VAL A 420 -6.76 -24.96 -39.37
N GLY A 421 -7.36 -23.77 -39.45
CA GLY A 421 -8.29 -23.37 -40.52
C GLY A 421 -7.59 -22.97 -41.82
N GLY A 422 -8.37 -22.69 -42.84
CA GLY A 422 -7.88 -22.16 -44.11
C GLY A 422 -7.35 -20.73 -43.99
N GLY A 423 -6.59 -20.29 -44.99
CA GLY A 423 -6.01 -18.95 -45.01
C GLY A 423 -7.07 -17.84 -45.07
N CYS A 424 -6.81 -16.76 -44.31
CA CYS A 424 -7.60 -15.53 -44.25
C CYS A 424 -6.84 -14.42 -44.97
N GLY A 425 -7.25 -14.08 -46.20
CA GLY A 425 -6.72 -12.95 -46.96
C GLY A 425 -7.49 -11.66 -46.72
N ARG A 426 -8.69 -11.75 -46.11
CA ARG A 426 -9.56 -10.61 -45.81
C ARG A 426 -10.18 -10.82 -44.41
N VAL A 427 -10.60 -9.73 -43.76
CA VAL A 427 -11.26 -9.77 -42.44
C VAL A 427 -12.50 -10.68 -42.47
N GLY A 428 -13.29 -10.67 -43.53
CA GLY A 428 -14.47 -11.55 -43.67
C GLY A 428 -14.17 -13.06 -43.73
N ASP A 429 -12.90 -13.48 -43.86
CA ASP A 429 -12.51 -14.88 -43.92
C ASP A 429 -12.35 -15.52 -42.53
N PHE A 430 -12.17 -14.74 -41.46
CA PHE A 430 -11.90 -15.27 -40.11
C PHE A 430 -13.02 -16.16 -39.57
N PRO A 431 -14.32 -15.82 -39.70
CA PRO A 431 -15.38 -16.69 -39.22
C PRO A 431 -15.39 -18.07 -39.95
N ARG A 432 -15.05 -18.07 -41.22
CA ARG A 432 -14.91 -19.30 -42.01
C ARG A 432 -13.73 -20.13 -41.52
N SER A 433 -12.55 -19.52 -41.42
CA SER A 433 -11.32 -20.19 -40.96
C SER A 433 -11.48 -20.75 -39.54
N TYR A 434 -12.21 -20.06 -38.66
CA TYR A 434 -12.53 -20.56 -37.32
C TYR A 434 -13.38 -21.83 -37.35
N ARG A 435 -14.44 -21.85 -38.14
CA ARG A 435 -15.29 -23.07 -38.33
C ARG A 435 -14.49 -24.22 -38.93
N GLU A 436 -13.61 -23.95 -39.88
CA GLU A 436 -12.70 -24.91 -40.49
C GLU A 436 -11.69 -25.48 -39.47
N ALA A 437 -11.10 -24.65 -38.61
CA ALA A 437 -10.21 -25.06 -37.52
C ALA A 437 -10.92 -25.97 -36.49
N GLN A 438 -12.16 -25.60 -36.11
CA GLN A 438 -12.98 -26.43 -35.23
C GLN A 438 -13.31 -27.78 -35.85
N THR A 439 -13.60 -27.79 -37.16
CA THR A 439 -13.86 -29.01 -37.90
C THR A 439 -12.64 -29.91 -37.95
N ALA A 440 -11.45 -29.33 -38.24
CA ALA A 440 -10.18 -30.07 -38.23
C ALA A 440 -9.91 -30.72 -36.86
N LEU A 441 -10.17 -29.98 -35.76
CA LEU A 441 -10.02 -30.48 -34.40
C LEU A 441 -11.01 -31.64 -34.08
N ARG A 442 -12.28 -31.53 -34.53
CA ARG A 442 -13.31 -32.58 -34.32
C ARG A 442 -13.05 -33.83 -35.14
N VAL A 443 -12.64 -33.69 -36.40
CA VAL A 443 -12.28 -34.85 -37.27
C VAL A 443 -11.13 -35.65 -36.62
N GLN A 444 -10.16 -34.96 -36.04
CA GLN A 444 -9.08 -35.60 -35.28
C GLN A 444 -9.60 -36.38 -34.06
N ALA A 445 -10.58 -35.86 -33.34
CA ALA A 445 -11.16 -36.54 -32.18
C ALA A 445 -11.86 -37.87 -32.55
N GLY A 446 -12.43 -37.94 -33.74
CA GLY A 446 -13.09 -39.15 -34.27
C GLY A 446 -12.16 -40.19 -34.87
N SER A 447 -10.94 -39.81 -35.26
CA SER A 447 -9.91 -40.71 -35.81
C SER A 447 -9.12 -41.33 -34.65
N HIS A 448 -8.93 -42.65 -34.68
CA HIS A 448 -8.24 -43.44 -33.65
C HIS A 448 -6.73 -43.21 -33.65
N GLY A 449 -6.29 -41.99 -33.92
CA GLY A 449 -4.88 -41.61 -34.06
C GLY A 449 -4.41 -40.67 -32.96
N THR A 450 -3.10 -40.67 -32.81
CA THR A 450 -2.32 -39.84 -31.90
C THR A 450 -2.71 -38.34 -31.88
N ASP A 451 -2.61 -37.72 -30.71
CA ASP A 451 -2.67 -36.26 -30.56
C ASP A 451 -1.70 -35.60 -31.54
N ARG A 452 -2.19 -34.86 -32.51
CA ARG A 452 -1.42 -34.25 -33.60
C ARG A 452 -2.01 -32.90 -34.03
N VAL A 453 -1.35 -32.25 -34.95
CA VAL A 453 -1.94 -31.10 -35.67
C VAL A 453 -2.77 -31.61 -36.86
N THR A 454 -3.90 -30.97 -37.11
CA THR A 454 -4.73 -31.22 -38.27
C THR A 454 -5.01 -29.90 -39.01
N VAL A 455 -4.52 -29.80 -40.24
CA VAL A 455 -4.75 -28.64 -41.09
C VAL A 455 -5.98 -28.92 -41.97
N PHE A 456 -6.95 -28.01 -41.96
CA PHE A 456 -8.21 -28.19 -42.71
C PHE A 456 -7.98 -28.40 -44.21
N ASP A 457 -7.04 -27.66 -44.80
CA ASP A 457 -6.72 -27.79 -46.23
C ASP A 457 -6.20 -29.19 -46.61
N GLU A 458 -5.62 -29.94 -45.69
CA GLU A 458 -5.05 -31.27 -45.87
C GLU A 458 -6.09 -32.40 -45.62
N LEU A 459 -7.32 -32.05 -45.19
CA LEU A 459 -8.36 -33.01 -44.87
C LEU A 459 -8.95 -33.76 -46.10
N GLY A 460 -8.54 -33.38 -47.30
CA GLY A 460 -9.03 -34.05 -48.51
C GLY A 460 -10.56 -34.07 -48.61
N VAL A 461 -11.15 -35.25 -48.72
CA VAL A 461 -12.60 -35.44 -48.89
C VAL A 461 -13.43 -34.90 -47.70
N TYR A 462 -12.86 -34.91 -46.48
CA TYR A 462 -13.52 -34.32 -45.30
C TYR A 462 -13.82 -32.83 -45.46
N ARG A 463 -12.97 -32.09 -46.21
CA ARG A 463 -13.19 -30.69 -46.55
C ARG A 463 -14.42 -30.47 -47.44
N LEU A 464 -14.69 -31.38 -48.36
CA LEU A 464 -15.88 -31.33 -49.21
C LEU A 464 -17.14 -31.63 -48.40
N LEU A 465 -17.09 -32.67 -47.57
CA LEU A 465 -18.21 -33.10 -46.72
C LEU A 465 -18.60 -32.05 -45.68
N SER A 466 -17.63 -31.32 -45.12
CA SER A 466 -17.89 -30.27 -44.11
C SER A 466 -18.52 -28.98 -44.67
N ARG A 467 -18.53 -28.79 -45.98
CA ARG A 467 -19.12 -27.64 -46.67
C ARG A 467 -20.54 -27.90 -47.17
N LEU A 468 -21.06 -29.13 -47.05
CA LEU A 468 -22.38 -29.46 -47.49
C LEU A 468 -23.40 -28.89 -46.50
N GLU A 469 -24.24 -27.95 -46.97
CA GLU A 469 -25.30 -27.34 -46.16
C GLU A 469 -26.44 -28.36 -45.90
N ASN A 470 -26.63 -29.31 -46.79
CA ASN A 470 -27.62 -30.38 -46.66
C ASN A 470 -26.95 -31.72 -46.36
N THR A 471 -26.93 -32.11 -45.08
CA THR A 471 -26.38 -33.38 -44.63
C THR A 471 -27.26 -34.61 -44.97
N ALA A 472 -28.50 -34.41 -45.38
CA ALA A 472 -29.47 -35.50 -45.60
C ALA A 472 -29.05 -36.47 -46.73
N GLU A 473 -28.43 -35.96 -47.80
CA GLU A 473 -27.90 -36.82 -48.88
C GLU A 473 -26.68 -37.61 -48.42
N VAL A 474 -25.80 -36.98 -47.64
CA VAL A 474 -24.65 -37.68 -47.08
C VAL A 474 -25.11 -38.74 -46.08
N GLU A 475 -26.11 -38.43 -45.25
CA GLU A 475 -26.68 -39.38 -44.31
C GLU A 475 -27.35 -40.56 -45.03
N ARG A 476 -28.01 -40.29 -46.16
CA ARG A 476 -28.57 -41.34 -47.01
C ARG A 476 -27.47 -42.23 -47.58
N PHE A 477 -26.45 -41.62 -48.19
CA PHE A 477 -25.29 -42.36 -48.70
C PHE A 477 -24.61 -43.23 -47.63
N VAL A 478 -24.39 -42.67 -46.43
CA VAL A 478 -23.86 -43.44 -45.29
C VAL A 478 -24.77 -44.59 -44.90
N ARG A 479 -26.08 -44.37 -44.90
CA ARG A 479 -27.07 -45.42 -44.59
C ARG A 479 -27.11 -46.51 -45.65
N ASP A 480 -27.04 -46.16 -46.92
CA ASP A 480 -27.02 -47.11 -48.02
C ASP A 480 -25.81 -48.06 -47.96
N TRP A 481 -24.63 -47.52 -47.58
CA TRP A 481 -23.39 -48.30 -47.55
C TRP A 481 -23.09 -48.95 -46.19
N LEU A 482 -23.42 -48.30 -45.07
CA LEU A 482 -23.03 -48.74 -43.72
C LEU A 482 -24.26 -49.08 -42.83
N GLY A 483 -25.49 -48.86 -43.27
CA GLY A 483 -26.67 -48.96 -42.42
C GLY A 483 -26.79 -50.30 -41.71
N THR A 484 -26.67 -51.40 -42.45
CA THR A 484 -26.72 -52.76 -41.88
C THR A 484 -25.62 -53.02 -40.83
N LEU A 485 -24.42 -52.48 -41.02
CA LEU A 485 -23.33 -52.59 -40.10
C LEU A 485 -23.55 -51.75 -38.85
N LEU A 486 -24.04 -50.51 -39.00
CA LEU A 486 -24.41 -49.59 -37.92
C LEU A 486 -25.51 -50.18 -37.03
N ASP A 487 -26.54 -50.73 -37.63
CA ASP A 487 -27.64 -51.39 -36.93
C ASP A 487 -27.20 -52.68 -36.21
N TYR A 488 -26.28 -53.40 -36.80
CA TYR A 488 -25.67 -54.56 -36.14
C TYR A 488 -24.76 -54.18 -34.95
N ASP A 489 -23.91 -53.19 -35.14
CA ASP A 489 -23.03 -52.68 -34.06
C ASP A 489 -23.87 -52.16 -32.88
N THR A 490 -24.98 -51.46 -33.14
CA THR A 490 -25.88 -50.96 -32.09
C THR A 490 -26.55 -52.13 -31.34
N ARG A 491 -27.07 -53.15 -32.06
CA ARG A 491 -27.77 -54.29 -31.46
C ARG A 491 -26.86 -55.26 -30.70
N LYS A 492 -25.63 -55.48 -31.19
CA LYS A 492 -24.70 -56.50 -30.69
C LYS A 492 -23.53 -55.92 -29.90
N GLN A 493 -23.51 -54.58 -29.69
CA GLN A 493 -22.41 -53.90 -29.05
C GLN A 493 -21.05 -54.27 -29.67
N SER A 494 -21.05 -54.37 -31.02
CA SER A 494 -19.83 -54.69 -31.79
C SER A 494 -19.23 -53.44 -32.39
N GLU A 495 -18.05 -53.57 -32.97
CA GLU A 495 -17.29 -52.47 -33.58
C GLU A 495 -16.92 -52.76 -35.04
N LEU A 496 -17.88 -53.29 -35.83
CA LEU A 496 -17.63 -53.65 -37.22
C LEU A 496 -17.33 -52.43 -38.12
N VAL A 497 -18.10 -51.35 -37.96
CA VAL A 497 -17.86 -50.12 -38.73
C VAL A 497 -16.47 -49.52 -38.38
N ARG A 498 -16.10 -49.57 -37.11
CA ARG A 498 -14.76 -49.15 -36.69
C ARG A 498 -13.66 -50.07 -37.28
N THR A 499 -13.91 -51.37 -37.29
CA THR A 499 -12.95 -52.32 -37.85
C THR A 499 -12.76 -52.07 -39.35
N LEU A 500 -13.85 -51.83 -40.09
CA LEU A 500 -13.85 -51.50 -41.51
C LEU A 500 -13.08 -50.20 -41.77
N SER A 501 -13.38 -49.13 -41.02
CA SER A 501 -12.70 -47.83 -41.17
C SER A 501 -11.17 -47.99 -41.03
N VAL A 502 -10.68 -48.64 -39.94
CA VAL A 502 -9.26 -48.82 -39.71
C VAL A 502 -8.63 -49.74 -40.79
N TYR A 503 -9.34 -50.73 -41.27
CA TYR A 503 -8.86 -51.58 -42.34
C TYR A 503 -8.63 -50.82 -43.67
N LEU A 504 -9.62 -50.01 -44.05
CA LEU A 504 -9.53 -49.17 -45.24
C LEU A 504 -8.49 -48.09 -45.12
N GLU A 505 -8.34 -47.44 -43.96
CA GLU A 505 -7.31 -46.45 -43.67
C GLU A 505 -5.86 -47.03 -43.74
N ARG A 506 -5.71 -48.34 -43.44
CA ARG A 506 -4.44 -49.05 -43.54
C ARG A 506 -4.20 -49.70 -44.89
N GLY A 507 -4.95 -49.26 -45.91
CA GLY A 507 -4.84 -49.80 -47.28
C GLY A 507 -5.08 -51.30 -47.41
N GLY A 508 -5.94 -51.87 -46.57
CA GLY A 508 -6.23 -53.30 -46.56
C GLY A 508 -5.18 -54.19 -45.89
N ASN A 509 -4.20 -53.61 -45.17
CA ASN A 509 -3.13 -54.38 -44.52
C ASN A 509 -3.63 -55.03 -43.21
N TYR A 510 -3.78 -56.36 -43.20
CA TYR A 510 -4.27 -57.13 -42.06
C TYR A 510 -3.40 -56.95 -40.80
N ASN A 511 -2.07 -56.99 -40.95
CA ASN A 511 -1.20 -56.91 -39.78
C ASN A 511 -1.24 -55.52 -39.13
N ALA A 512 -1.14 -54.46 -39.93
CA ALA A 512 -1.21 -53.07 -39.46
C ALA A 512 -2.58 -52.76 -38.84
N THR A 513 -3.67 -53.31 -39.40
CA THR A 513 -5.02 -53.17 -38.88
C THR A 513 -5.23 -53.91 -37.55
N ALA A 514 -4.76 -55.15 -37.44
CA ALA A 514 -4.85 -55.95 -36.21
C ALA A 514 -4.10 -55.30 -35.07
N GLN A 515 -2.90 -54.75 -35.34
CA GLN A 515 -2.12 -54.00 -34.39
C GLN A 515 -2.83 -52.70 -33.94
N ALA A 516 -3.36 -51.93 -34.88
CA ALA A 516 -4.09 -50.67 -34.58
C ALA A 516 -5.36 -50.90 -33.76
N LEU A 517 -6.06 -51.99 -33.97
CA LEU A 517 -7.25 -52.38 -33.21
C LEU A 517 -6.96 -53.15 -31.92
N VAL A 518 -5.68 -53.51 -31.69
CA VAL A 518 -5.24 -54.32 -30.54
C VAL A 518 -6.01 -55.66 -30.49
N VAL A 519 -6.16 -56.31 -31.65
CA VAL A 519 -6.84 -57.62 -31.77
C VAL A 519 -5.93 -58.66 -32.49
N HIS A 520 -6.20 -59.95 -32.26
CA HIS A 520 -5.50 -60.99 -33.01
C HIS A 520 -5.95 -61.00 -34.48
N ARG A 521 -5.02 -61.39 -35.38
CA ARG A 521 -5.26 -61.44 -36.82
C ARG A 521 -6.48 -62.35 -37.20
N SER A 522 -6.72 -63.43 -36.50
CA SER A 522 -7.89 -64.32 -36.70
C SER A 522 -9.19 -63.58 -36.35
N THR A 523 -9.22 -62.80 -35.30
CA THR A 523 -10.37 -61.98 -34.90
C THR A 523 -10.67 -60.91 -35.96
N LEU A 524 -9.64 -60.26 -36.51
CA LEU A 524 -9.78 -59.33 -37.60
C LEU A 524 -10.37 -59.99 -38.85
N LYS A 525 -9.84 -61.18 -39.23
CA LYS A 525 -10.34 -61.95 -40.36
C LYS A 525 -11.81 -62.31 -40.19
N TYR A 526 -12.21 -62.77 -38.99
CA TYR A 526 -13.61 -63.06 -38.65
C TYR A 526 -14.50 -61.79 -38.76
N ARG A 527 -14.05 -60.67 -38.22
CA ARG A 527 -14.81 -59.40 -38.32
C ARG A 527 -14.97 -58.94 -39.77
N LEU A 528 -13.95 -59.00 -40.60
CA LEU A 528 -14.04 -58.61 -42.02
C LEU A 528 -14.94 -59.58 -42.82
N GLN A 529 -14.90 -60.89 -42.52
CA GLN A 529 -15.85 -61.85 -43.11
C GLN A 529 -17.29 -61.50 -42.69
N ARG A 530 -17.50 -61.15 -41.40
CA ARG A 530 -18.81 -60.77 -40.90
C ARG A 530 -19.35 -59.46 -41.54
N ILE A 531 -18.44 -58.52 -41.81
CA ILE A 531 -18.77 -57.30 -42.54
C ILE A 531 -19.26 -57.63 -43.96
N ARG A 532 -18.58 -58.51 -44.67
CA ARG A 532 -18.98 -58.93 -46.02
C ARG A 532 -20.32 -59.64 -46.00
N GLU A 533 -20.57 -60.52 -45.03
CA GLU A 533 -21.82 -61.27 -44.90
C GLU A 533 -23.02 -60.32 -44.62
N LEU A 534 -22.84 -59.32 -43.79
CA LEU A 534 -23.89 -58.40 -43.39
C LEU A 534 -24.18 -57.33 -44.41
N SER A 535 -23.15 -56.76 -45.02
CA SER A 535 -23.29 -55.65 -45.98
C SER A 535 -23.52 -56.12 -47.42
N GLY A 536 -23.13 -57.35 -47.74
CA GLY A 536 -23.15 -57.85 -49.11
C GLY A 536 -22.04 -57.26 -50.00
N HIS A 537 -21.18 -56.40 -49.44
CA HIS A 537 -20.14 -55.68 -50.17
C HIS A 537 -18.80 -56.45 -50.18
N ASP A 538 -18.19 -56.57 -51.36
CA ASP A 538 -16.82 -57.12 -51.47
C ASP A 538 -15.80 -55.97 -51.34
N VAL A 539 -15.10 -55.94 -50.21
CA VAL A 539 -14.11 -54.91 -49.91
C VAL A 539 -12.91 -54.93 -50.89
N ASN A 540 -12.74 -56.03 -51.67
CA ASN A 540 -11.68 -56.17 -52.65
C ASN A 540 -12.07 -55.60 -54.06
N ASP A 541 -13.34 -55.33 -54.28
CA ASP A 541 -13.80 -54.66 -55.48
C ASP A 541 -13.42 -53.16 -55.43
N PRO A 542 -12.74 -52.60 -56.43
CA PRO A 542 -12.23 -51.24 -56.36
C PRO A 542 -13.31 -50.16 -56.13
N ASP A 543 -14.46 -50.28 -56.80
CA ASP A 543 -15.54 -49.29 -56.69
C ASP A 543 -16.24 -49.42 -55.30
N THR A 544 -16.46 -50.62 -54.86
CA THR A 544 -16.99 -50.93 -53.52
C THR A 544 -16.01 -50.44 -52.44
N HIS A 545 -14.71 -50.66 -52.60
CA HIS A 545 -13.68 -50.20 -51.70
C HIS A 545 -13.69 -48.66 -51.56
N PHE A 546 -13.75 -47.95 -52.69
CA PHE A 546 -13.83 -46.52 -52.70
C PHE A 546 -15.09 -45.98 -51.98
N ASN A 547 -16.27 -46.54 -52.31
CA ASN A 547 -17.52 -46.15 -51.73
C ASN A 547 -17.59 -46.43 -50.21
N LEU A 548 -17.09 -47.58 -49.76
CA LEU A 548 -16.97 -47.91 -48.33
C LEU A 548 -16.01 -46.97 -47.61
N GLN A 549 -14.87 -46.63 -48.27
CA GLN A 549 -13.93 -45.70 -47.71
C GLN A 549 -14.54 -44.30 -47.60
N LEU A 550 -15.30 -43.86 -48.60
CA LEU A 550 -16.04 -42.59 -48.58
C LEU A 550 -17.11 -42.59 -47.49
N ALA A 551 -17.89 -43.69 -47.42
CA ALA A 551 -18.97 -43.81 -46.43
C ALA A 551 -18.48 -43.82 -44.99
N THR A 552 -17.36 -44.56 -44.71
CA THR A 552 -16.77 -44.57 -43.36
C THR A 552 -16.25 -43.18 -42.97
N ARG A 553 -15.62 -42.44 -43.89
CA ARG A 553 -15.17 -41.07 -43.67
C ARG A 553 -16.34 -40.10 -43.50
N ALA A 554 -17.39 -40.20 -44.33
CA ALA A 554 -18.60 -39.39 -44.21
C ALA A 554 -19.29 -39.63 -42.86
N TRP A 555 -19.41 -40.89 -42.43
CA TRP A 555 -19.98 -41.25 -41.14
C TRP A 555 -19.18 -40.64 -39.96
N ALA A 556 -17.84 -40.72 -40.00
CA ALA A 556 -17.00 -40.14 -38.99
C ALA A 556 -17.18 -38.60 -38.91
N THR A 557 -17.31 -37.93 -40.08
CA THR A 557 -17.55 -36.47 -40.16
C THR A 557 -18.93 -36.10 -39.59
N LEU A 558 -20.02 -36.80 -39.99
CA LEU A 558 -21.37 -36.57 -39.48
C LEU A 558 -21.45 -36.74 -37.97
N ARG A 559 -20.76 -37.75 -37.44
CA ARG A 559 -20.69 -38.00 -36.01
C ARG A 559 -19.93 -36.88 -35.26
N ALA A 560 -18.83 -36.39 -35.84
CA ALA A 560 -18.06 -35.29 -35.29
C ALA A 560 -18.79 -33.92 -35.36
N LEU A 561 -19.70 -33.75 -36.32
CA LEU A 561 -20.53 -32.53 -36.44
C LEU A 561 -21.74 -32.53 -35.47
N ARG A 562 -22.20 -33.72 -35.01
CA ARG A 562 -23.30 -33.86 -34.03
C ARG A 562 -22.87 -33.89 -32.58
N SER A 563 -21.57 -34.10 -32.28
CA SER A 563 -20.97 -34.05 -30.96
C SER A 563 -20.49 -32.64 -30.62
#